data_db8cab6e0fedea62f31fdfb78321490b
#
_entry.id   db8cab6e0fedea62f31fdfb78321490b
#
_cell.length_a   1.000
_cell.length_b   1.000
_cell.length_c   1.000
_cell.angle_alpha   90.00
_cell.angle_beta   90.00
_cell.angle_gamma   90.00
#
_symmetry.space_group_name_H-M   'P 1'
#
loop_
_entity.id
_entity.type
_entity.pdbx_description
1 polymer ?
#
loop_
_entity_poly.entity_id
_entity_poly.type
_entity_poly.pdbx_seq_one_letter_code
_entity_poly.pdbx_strand_id
1 'polypeptide(L)'
;DARIAHPSTQSHVLMGVVGMARNDPDFFPLFVGNYVLGGGGFDSQLMREVRDKRGYAYSAYSYFLPMMEAGPFQLGLQTKLEQTGDALKVAQATLRQFIADGPAEAELVQAKANLTGGFPLRIDSNRKILDYLSIIGFYRLPLDYLDTWVDRVNAVDVAAVKQAFARRIDPDQLVTVVVGGAR
;
A
#
# COMPACT_ATOMS: atom_id res chain seq x y z
N ASP A 1 5.99 16.70 10.51
CA ASP A 1 4.55 16.78 10.34
C ASP A 1 4.15 18.20 9.96
N ALA A 2 3.17 18.36 9.07
CA ALA A 2 2.67 19.64 8.61
C ALA A 2 1.12 19.67 8.63
N ARG A 3 0.58 20.82 9.04
CA ARG A 3 -0.86 21.12 8.92
C ARG A 3 -1.02 22.36 8.07
N ILE A 4 -1.76 22.23 6.97
CA ILE A 4 -1.99 23.30 6.00
C ILE A 4 -3.48 23.66 6.04
N ALA A 5 -3.78 24.87 6.46
CA ALA A 5 -5.15 25.37 6.47
C ALA A 5 -5.64 25.57 5.03
N HIS A 6 -6.80 25.01 4.72
CA HIS A 6 -7.50 25.17 3.44
C HIS A 6 -9.00 25.21 3.72
N PRO A 7 -9.75 26.17 3.17
CA PRO A 7 -11.19 26.26 3.39
C PRO A 7 -11.91 25.07 2.73
N SER A 8 -12.14 24.04 3.54
CA SER A 8 -12.78 22.79 3.14
C SER A 8 -13.53 22.21 4.34
N THR A 9 -14.59 21.48 4.10
CA THR A 9 -15.33 20.71 5.12
C THR A 9 -14.67 19.36 5.43
N GLN A 10 -13.63 19.01 4.68
CA GLN A 10 -12.89 17.75 4.81
C GLN A 10 -11.41 18.01 4.97
N SER A 11 -10.72 17.07 5.61
CA SER A 11 -9.27 16.99 5.65
C SER A 11 -8.77 15.88 4.73
N HIS A 12 -7.72 16.20 3.98
CA HIS A 12 -6.88 15.23 3.30
C HIS A 12 -5.69 14.91 4.19
N VAL A 13 -5.49 13.66 4.50
CA VAL A 13 -4.37 13.17 5.30
C VAL A 13 -3.49 12.31 4.41
N LEU A 14 -2.21 12.64 4.36
CA LEU A 14 -1.19 11.85 3.68
C LEU A 14 -0.06 11.57 4.66
N MET A 15 0.29 10.30 4.80
CA MET A 15 1.45 9.85 5.57
C MET A 15 2.42 9.16 4.63
N GLY A 16 3.70 9.36 4.83
CA GLY A 16 4.72 8.73 3.99
C GLY A 16 6.04 8.52 4.69
N VAL A 17 6.75 7.52 4.21
CA VAL A 17 8.12 7.19 4.62
C VAL A 17 8.85 6.62 3.41
N VAL A 18 10.19 6.61 3.44
CA VAL A 18 10.97 5.90 2.42
C VAL A 18 10.59 4.43 2.43
N GLY A 19 10.25 3.88 1.27
CA GLY A 19 9.79 2.51 1.09
C GLY A 19 10.85 1.63 0.40
N MET A 20 10.68 1.32 -0.89
CA MET A 20 11.53 0.36 -1.60
C MET A 20 11.89 0.80 -3.02
N ALA A 21 12.99 0.29 -3.53
CA ALA A 21 13.33 0.34 -4.96
C ALA A 21 12.55 -0.73 -5.75
N ARG A 22 12.49 -0.55 -7.07
CA ARG A 22 11.74 -1.49 -7.93
C ARG A 22 12.38 -2.89 -8.00
N ASN A 23 13.69 -2.98 -7.84
CA ASN A 23 14.45 -4.22 -7.83
C ASN A 23 14.77 -4.74 -6.43
N ASP A 24 14.10 -4.24 -5.40
CA ASP A 24 14.29 -4.67 -4.02
C ASP A 24 13.94 -6.17 -3.86
N PRO A 25 14.75 -6.97 -3.16
CA PRO A 25 14.44 -8.36 -2.87
C PRO A 25 13.13 -8.55 -2.08
N ASP A 26 12.74 -7.54 -1.29
CA ASP A 26 11.48 -7.54 -0.54
C ASP A 26 10.27 -7.08 -1.38
N PHE A 27 10.44 -6.82 -2.69
CA PHE A 27 9.38 -6.28 -3.53
C PHE A 27 8.07 -7.08 -3.46
N PHE A 28 8.12 -8.40 -3.66
CA PHE A 28 6.91 -9.23 -3.68
C PHE A 28 6.24 -9.35 -2.30
N PRO A 29 6.96 -9.61 -1.20
CA PRO A 29 6.38 -9.55 0.15
C PRO A 29 5.72 -8.21 0.47
N LEU A 30 6.36 -7.08 0.13
CA LEU A 30 5.81 -5.74 0.35
C LEU A 30 4.61 -5.46 -0.55
N PHE A 31 4.67 -5.87 -1.82
CA PHE A 31 3.58 -5.69 -2.78
C PHE A 31 2.32 -6.47 -2.38
N VAL A 32 2.46 -7.76 -2.06
CA VAL A 32 1.35 -8.61 -1.64
C VAL A 32 0.83 -8.18 -0.27
N GLY A 33 1.73 -7.89 0.67
CA GLY A 33 1.35 -7.39 2.00
C GLY A 33 0.60 -6.05 1.92
N ASN A 34 1.05 -5.14 1.07
CA ASN A 34 0.33 -3.88 0.87
C ASN A 34 -1.06 -4.07 0.27
N TYR A 35 -1.27 -5.08 -0.57
CA TYR A 35 -2.60 -5.41 -1.07
C TYR A 35 -3.57 -5.70 0.09
N VAL A 36 -3.13 -6.45 1.09
CA VAL A 36 -3.92 -6.70 2.31
C VAL A 36 -4.09 -5.44 3.15
N LEU A 37 -3.02 -4.65 3.33
CA LEU A 37 -3.04 -3.47 4.19
C LEU A 37 -3.98 -2.37 3.67
N GLY A 38 -3.78 -1.93 2.41
CA GLY A 38 -4.52 -0.79 1.87
C GLY A 38 -4.63 -0.74 0.36
N GLY A 39 -3.99 -1.67 -0.37
CA GLY A 39 -3.99 -1.71 -1.83
C GLY A 39 -5.13 -2.51 -2.45
N GLY A 40 -5.79 -3.37 -1.68
CA GLY A 40 -6.86 -4.27 -2.14
C GLY A 40 -8.26 -3.65 -2.17
N GLY A 41 -8.38 -2.33 -2.09
CA GLY A 41 -9.67 -1.65 -2.12
C GLY A 41 -10.51 -1.95 -0.87
N PHE A 42 -11.79 -2.29 -1.07
CA PHE A 42 -12.74 -2.47 0.03
C PHE A 42 -12.39 -3.61 0.99
N ASP A 43 -11.66 -4.63 0.55
CA ASP A 43 -11.29 -5.78 1.38
C ASP A 43 -10.04 -5.53 2.23
N SER A 44 -9.40 -4.36 2.08
CA SER A 44 -8.16 -4.04 2.80
C SER A 44 -8.39 -3.73 4.28
N GLN A 45 -7.35 -3.94 5.11
CA GLN A 45 -7.43 -3.67 6.54
C GLN A 45 -7.69 -2.19 6.85
N LEU A 46 -7.09 -1.25 6.11
CA LEU A 46 -7.33 0.19 6.29
C LEU A 46 -8.78 0.55 6.01
N MET A 47 -9.38 0.00 4.94
CA MET A 47 -10.79 0.24 4.65
C MET A 47 -11.68 -0.31 5.75
N ARG A 48 -11.45 -1.54 6.18
CA ARG A 48 -12.21 -2.18 7.26
C ARG A 48 -12.13 -1.40 8.58
N GLU A 49 -10.91 -0.97 8.98
CA GLU A 49 -10.71 -0.30 10.26
C GLU A 49 -11.17 1.15 10.28
N VAL A 50 -10.91 1.92 9.22
CA VAL A 50 -11.19 3.35 9.17
C VAL A 50 -12.62 3.63 8.69
N ARG A 51 -13.07 2.89 7.66
CA ARG A 51 -14.38 3.10 7.03
C ARG A 51 -15.47 2.23 7.66
N ASP A 52 -15.33 0.90 7.54
CA ASP A 52 -16.47 0.01 7.81
C ASP A 52 -16.80 -0.05 9.30
N LYS A 53 -15.79 -0.12 10.17
CA LYS A 53 -15.99 -0.19 11.62
C LYS A 53 -16.30 1.17 12.27
N ARG A 54 -15.82 2.27 11.68
CA ARG A 54 -15.85 3.60 12.36
C ARG A 54 -16.50 4.71 11.56
N GLY A 55 -16.69 4.54 10.26
CA GLY A 55 -17.28 5.55 9.39
C GLY A 55 -16.45 6.84 9.28
N TYR A 56 -15.15 6.78 9.57
CA TYR A 56 -14.30 7.98 9.59
C TYR A 56 -13.93 8.47 8.20
N ALA A 57 -13.83 7.60 7.19
CA ALA A 57 -13.44 7.98 5.85
C ALA A 57 -14.25 7.23 4.80
N TYR A 58 -14.46 7.84 3.63
CA TYR A 58 -15.00 7.12 2.48
C TYR A 58 -13.98 6.16 1.88
N SER A 59 -12.71 6.55 1.88
CA SER A 59 -11.59 5.72 1.43
C SER A 59 -10.38 5.90 2.33
N ALA A 60 -9.68 4.79 2.60
CA ALA A 60 -8.37 4.74 3.21
C ALA A 60 -7.53 3.73 2.42
N TYR A 61 -6.32 4.10 2.04
CA TYR A 61 -5.50 3.32 1.14
C TYR A 61 -4.02 3.42 1.49
N SER A 62 -3.24 2.46 1.01
CA SER A 62 -1.79 2.54 1.01
C SER A 62 -1.20 2.00 -0.30
N TYR A 63 -0.02 2.48 -0.66
CA TYR A 63 0.73 1.98 -1.80
C TYR A 63 2.21 2.25 -1.66
N PHE A 64 3.00 1.43 -2.32
CA PHE A 64 4.39 1.72 -2.62
C PHE A 64 4.50 2.34 -4.01
N LEU A 65 5.37 3.32 -4.16
CA LEU A 65 5.78 3.87 -5.44
C LEU A 65 7.25 3.52 -5.68
N PRO A 66 7.58 2.28 -6.05
CA PRO A 66 8.97 1.85 -6.22
C PRO A 66 9.59 2.53 -7.45
N MET A 67 10.79 3.07 -7.27
CA MET A 67 11.56 3.78 -8.28
C MET A 67 12.91 3.08 -8.53
N MET A 68 13.83 3.70 -9.29
CA MET A 68 15.21 3.21 -9.45
C MET A 68 15.94 3.16 -8.10
N GLU A 69 15.82 4.25 -7.33
CA GLU A 69 16.18 4.31 -5.92
C GLU A 69 14.94 4.02 -5.07
N ALA A 70 15.10 3.94 -3.74
CA ALA A 70 13.98 3.69 -2.84
C ALA A 70 12.93 4.80 -2.94
N GLY A 71 11.80 4.50 -3.52
CA GLY A 71 10.64 5.37 -3.59
C GLY A 71 9.77 5.28 -2.32
N PRO A 72 8.75 6.14 -2.17
CA PRO A 72 7.97 6.21 -0.94
C PRO A 72 6.98 5.05 -0.77
N PHE A 73 6.75 4.69 0.50
CA PHE A 73 5.48 4.12 0.95
C PHE A 73 4.57 5.26 1.36
N GLN A 74 3.32 5.21 0.95
CA GLN A 74 2.32 6.23 1.27
C GLN A 74 1.03 5.60 1.77
N LEU A 75 0.41 6.27 2.74
CA LEU A 75 -0.92 5.97 3.25
C LEU A 75 -1.74 7.25 3.20
N GLY A 76 -2.94 7.18 2.64
CA GLY A 76 -3.82 8.33 2.48
C GLY A 76 -5.25 8.04 2.89
N LEU A 77 -5.93 9.07 3.40
CA LEU A 77 -7.36 9.06 3.66
C LEU A 77 -7.95 10.46 3.56
N GLN A 78 -9.27 10.51 3.38
CA GLN A 78 -10.04 11.74 3.40
C GLN A 78 -11.17 11.59 4.39
N THR A 79 -11.31 12.56 5.31
CA THR A 79 -12.24 12.50 6.44
C THR A 79 -12.86 13.87 6.73
N LYS A 80 -13.90 13.92 7.56
CA LYS A 80 -14.45 15.17 8.08
C LYS A 80 -13.45 15.84 9.01
N LEU A 81 -13.48 17.18 9.08
CA LEU A 81 -12.55 17.97 9.89
C LEU A 81 -12.51 17.52 11.35
N GLU A 82 -13.68 17.35 11.95
CA GLU A 82 -13.83 16.95 13.35
C GLU A 82 -13.33 15.54 13.67
N GLN A 83 -13.22 14.68 12.65
CA GLN A 83 -12.78 13.28 12.78
C GLN A 83 -11.31 13.06 12.41
N THR A 84 -10.62 14.10 11.95
CA THR A 84 -9.25 13.99 11.42
C THR A 84 -8.28 13.34 12.41
N GLY A 85 -8.32 13.75 13.67
CA GLY A 85 -7.43 13.21 14.70
C GLY A 85 -7.66 11.72 14.98
N ASP A 86 -8.91 11.30 15.03
CA ASP A 86 -9.26 9.91 15.32
C ASP A 86 -9.02 9.00 14.11
N ALA A 87 -9.36 9.47 12.90
CA ALA A 87 -9.06 8.74 11.67
C ALA A 87 -7.55 8.52 11.50
N LEU A 88 -6.73 9.55 11.79
CA LEU A 88 -5.27 9.45 11.75
C LEU A 88 -4.74 8.41 12.76
N LYS A 89 -5.20 8.47 14.01
CA LYS A 89 -4.80 7.50 15.05
C LYS A 89 -5.14 6.06 14.64
N VAL A 90 -6.34 5.83 14.10
CA VAL A 90 -6.77 4.50 13.67
C VAL A 90 -5.91 4.00 12.52
N ALA A 91 -5.63 4.84 11.52
CA ALA A 91 -4.79 4.46 10.38
C ALA A 91 -3.35 4.12 10.82
N GLN A 92 -2.76 4.92 11.70
CA GLN A 92 -1.44 4.66 12.28
C GLN A 92 -1.42 3.37 13.12
N ALA A 93 -2.45 3.15 13.95
CA ALA A 93 -2.56 1.93 14.76
C ALA A 93 -2.70 0.69 13.86
N THR A 94 -3.48 0.77 12.79
CA THR A 94 -3.64 -0.32 11.81
C THR A 94 -2.29 -0.66 11.15
N LEU A 95 -1.54 0.36 10.71
CA LEU A 95 -0.21 0.14 10.14
C LEU A 95 0.76 -0.49 11.15
N ARG A 96 0.82 0.01 12.39
CA ARG A 96 1.68 -0.55 13.44
C ARG A 96 1.33 -2.01 13.74
N GLN A 97 0.04 -2.31 13.85
CA GLN A 97 -0.45 -3.68 14.06
C GLN A 97 -0.06 -4.60 12.90
N PHE A 98 -0.22 -4.11 11.65
CA PHE A 98 0.17 -4.89 10.47
C PHE A 98 1.68 -5.17 10.42
N ILE A 99 2.52 -4.21 10.78
CA ILE A 99 3.98 -4.41 10.87
C ILE A 99 4.32 -5.43 11.97
N ALA A 100 3.65 -5.36 13.12
CA ALA A 100 3.90 -6.25 14.26
C ALA A 100 3.46 -7.69 14.02
N ASP A 101 2.30 -7.90 13.41
CA ASP A 101 1.66 -9.23 13.32
C ASP A 101 1.70 -9.82 11.90
N GLY A 102 1.77 -8.99 10.87
CA GLY A 102 1.55 -9.38 9.49
C GLY A 102 0.06 -9.55 9.15
N PRO A 103 -0.26 -10.01 7.94
CA PRO A 103 -1.61 -10.36 7.55
C PRO A 103 -2.06 -11.67 8.20
N ALA A 104 -3.37 -11.86 8.37
CA ALA A 104 -3.91 -13.19 8.66
C ALA A 104 -3.73 -14.11 7.43
N GLU A 105 -3.56 -15.42 7.66
CA GLU A 105 -3.36 -16.40 6.56
C GLU A 105 -4.50 -16.33 5.54
N ALA A 106 -5.75 -16.24 5.99
CA ALA A 106 -6.91 -16.13 5.11
C ALA A 106 -6.90 -14.86 4.24
N GLU A 107 -6.45 -13.72 4.79
CA GLU A 107 -6.30 -12.47 4.06
C GLU A 107 -5.21 -12.59 2.98
N LEU A 108 -4.11 -13.23 3.31
CA LEU A 108 -3.00 -13.47 2.38
C LEU A 108 -3.42 -14.38 1.23
N VAL A 109 -4.12 -15.47 1.52
CA VAL A 109 -4.66 -16.39 0.50
C VAL A 109 -5.59 -15.65 -0.45
N GLN A 110 -6.53 -14.86 0.09
CA GLN A 110 -7.45 -14.06 -0.72
C GLN A 110 -6.72 -13.02 -1.59
N ALA A 111 -5.73 -12.33 -1.02
CA ALA A 111 -4.92 -11.35 -1.75
C ALA A 111 -4.16 -11.99 -2.92
N LYS A 112 -3.52 -13.14 -2.70
CA LYS A 112 -2.85 -13.90 -3.75
C LYS A 112 -3.81 -14.33 -4.86
N ALA A 113 -4.98 -14.88 -4.50
CA ALA A 113 -5.99 -15.29 -5.47
C ALA A 113 -6.46 -14.11 -6.34
N ASN A 114 -6.72 -12.95 -5.74
CA ASN A 114 -7.11 -11.74 -6.47
C ASN A 114 -6.01 -11.21 -7.39
N LEU A 115 -4.77 -11.17 -6.90
CA LEU A 115 -3.63 -10.69 -7.67
C LEU A 115 -3.32 -11.61 -8.85
N THR A 116 -3.25 -12.91 -8.64
CA THR A 116 -2.89 -13.89 -9.67
C THR A 116 -4.03 -14.13 -10.66
N GLY A 117 -5.28 -14.21 -10.17
CA GLY A 117 -6.46 -14.34 -11.02
C GLY A 117 -6.68 -13.14 -11.95
N GLY A 118 -6.35 -11.93 -11.49
CA GLY A 118 -6.42 -10.72 -12.32
C GLY A 118 -5.21 -10.49 -13.24
N PHE A 119 -4.15 -11.28 -13.11
CA PHE A 119 -2.90 -11.04 -13.85
C PHE A 119 -3.06 -11.11 -15.39
N PRO A 120 -3.78 -12.09 -15.99
CA PRO A 120 -3.98 -12.12 -17.43
C PRO A 120 -4.60 -10.85 -18.00
N LEU A 121 -5.48 -10.18 -17.23
CA LEU A 121 -6.10 -8.93 -17.65
C LEU A 121 -5.14 -7.73 -17.66
N ARG A 122 -3.94 -7.90 -17.07
CA ARG A 122 -2.89 -6.87 -17.08
C ARG A 122 -2.00 -6.93 -18.31
N ILE A 123 -2.07 -8.01 -19.10
CA ILE A 123 -1.28 -8.26 -20.30
C ILE A 123 -2.15 -8.65 -21.50
N ASP A 124 -3.43 -8.32 -21.50
CA ASP A 124 -4.44 -8.72 -22.48
C ASP A 124 -4.42 -7.87 -23.77
N SER A 125 -3.53 -6.89 -23.89
CA SER A 125 -3.41 -6.04 -25.07
C SER A 125 -1.96 -5.65 -25.35
N ASN A 126 -1.63 -5.35 -26.61
CA ASN A 126 -0.31 -4.88 -27.01
C ASN A 126 0.15 -3.65 -26.23
N ARG A 127 -0.78 -2.74 -25.88
CA ARG A 127 -0.48 -1.56 -25.09
C ARG A 127 0.01 -1.95 -23.68
N LYS A 128 -0.72 -2.83 -23.01
CA LYS A 128 -0.35 -3.28 -21.66
C LYS A 128 0.95 -4.10 -21.67
N ILE A 129 1.16 -4.92 -22.70
CA ILE A 129 2.43 -5.63 -22.89
C ILE A 129 3.58 -4.65 -23.04
N LEU A 130 3.44 -3.62 -23.89
CA LEU A 130 4.45 -2.57 -24.06
C LEU A 130 4.76 -1.83 -22.76
N ASP A 131 3.74 -1.52 -21.97
CA ASP A 131 3.93 -0.87 -20.67
C ASP A 131 4.78 -1.76 -19.73
N TYR A 132 4.54 -3.08 -19.69
CA TYR A 132 5.38 -4.01 -18.93
C TYR A 132 6.79 -4.15 -19.49
N LEU A 133 6.95 -4.23 -20.80
CA LEU A 133 8.27 -4.28 -21.43
C LEU A 133 9.08 -3.02 -21.10
N SER A 134 8.42 -1.86 -21.10
CA SER A 134 9.05 -0.60 -20.71
C SER A 134 9.50 -0.60 -19.25
N ILE A 135 8.69 -1.16 -18.34
CA ILE A 135 9.02 -1.33 -16.92
C ILE A 135 10.21 -2.28 -16.78
N ILE A 136 10.16 -3.44 -17.44
CA ILE A 136 11.25 -4.45 -17.42
C ILE A 136 12.55 -3.83 -17.89
N GLY A 137 12.54 -3.14 -19.04
CA GLY A 137 13.72 -2.51 -19.62
C GLY A 137 14.24 -1.36 -18.74
N PHE A 138 13.38 -0.46 -18.30
CA PHE A 138 13.78 0.71 -17.51
C PHE A 138 14.36 0.32 -16.14
N TYR A 139 13.72 -0.62 -15.44
CA TYR A 139 14.16 -1.06 -14.11
C TYR A 139 15.17 -2.23 -14.17
N ARG A 140 15.57 -2.67 -15.37
CA ARG A 140 16.51 -3.79 -15.58
C ARG A 140 16.06 -5.07 -14.86
N LEU A 141 14.74 -5.35 -14.95
CA LEU A 141 14.17 -6.57 -14.37
C LEU A 141 14.54 -7.78 -15.25
N PRO A 142 14.51 -9.01 -14.71
CA PRO A 142 14.74 -10.21 -15.50
C PRO A 142 13.80 -10.31 -16.70
N LEU A 143 14.26 -10.86 -17.84
CA LEU A 143 13.44 -10.97 -19.05
C LEU A 143 12.25 -11.93 -18.87
N ASP A 144 12.36 -12.89 -17.96
CA ASP A 144 11.31 -13.84 -17.55
C ASP A 144 10.38 -13.27 -16.45
N TYR A 145 10.42 -11.94 -16.23
CA TYR A 145 9.67 -11.30 -15.15
C TYR A 145 8.17 -11.61 -15.20
N LEU A 146 7.56 -11.58 -16.39
CA LEU A 146 6.12 -11.87 -16.55
C LEU A 146 5.84 -13.37 -16.37
N ASP A 147 6.72 -14.24 -16.83
CA ASP A 147 6.55 -15.69 -16.72
C ASP A 147 6.61 -16.16 -15.27
N THR A 148 7.45 -15.52 -14.45
CA THR A 148 7.68 -15.89 -13.05
C THR A 148 6.82 -15.08 -12.06
N TRP A 149 6.07 -14.09 -12.53
CA TRP A 149 5.35 -13.16 -11.65
C TRP A 149 4.32 -13.86 -10.75
N VAL A 150 3.51 -14.76 -11.33
CA VAL A 150 2.47 -15.51 -10.59
C VAL A 150 3.11 -16.40 -9.52
N ASP A 151 4.18 -17.09 -9.85
CA ASP A 151 4.89 -17.97 -8.91
C ASP A 151 5.51 -17.17 -7.77
N ARG A 152 6.10 -16.00 -8.06
CA ARG A 152 6.65 -15.11 -7.04
C ARG A 152 5.58 -14.58 -6.09
N VAL A 153 4.39 -14.22 -6.60
CA VAL A 153 3.26 -13.83 -5.74
C VAL A 153 2.82 -15.00 -4.87
N ASN A 154 2.69 -16.20 -5.45
CA ASN A 154 2.26 -17.39 -4.72
C ASN A 154 3.27 -17.87 -3.67
N ALA A 155 4.56 -17.62 -3.88
CA ALA A 155 5.62 -17.97 -2.94
C ALA A 155 5.64 -17.10 -1.66
N VAL A 156 4.95 -15.96 -1.65
CA VAL A 156 4.90 -15.08 -0.46
C VAL A 156 4.12 -15.75 0.68
N ASP A 157 4.70 -15.82 1.86
CA ASP A 157 4.03 -16.27 3.10
C ASP A 157 3.90 -15.13 4.12
N VAL A 158 3.16 -15.38 5.21
CA VAL A 158 2.93 -14.38 6.27
C VAL A 158 4.23 -13.92 6.91
N ALA A 159 5.18 -14.83 7.12
CA ALA A 159 6.46 -14.52 7.74
C ALA A 159 7.29 -13.58 6.86
N ALA A 160 7.32 -13.82 5.55
CA ALA A 160 7.99 -12.97 4.57
C ALA A 160 7.40 -11.56 4.55
N VAL A 161 6.06 -11.43 4.55
CA VAL A 161 5.37 -10.13 4.62
C VAL A 161 5.76 -9.38 5.91
N LYS A 162 5.59 -10.04 7.06
CA LYS A 162 5.91 -9.45 8.36
C LYS A 162 7.35 -8.97 8.43
N GLN A 163 8.30 -9.80 8.03
CA GLN A 163 9.72 -9.46 8.05
C GLN A 163 10.06 -8.32 7.08
N ALA A 164 9.48 -8.32 5.88
CA ALA A 164 9.72 -7.27 4.90
C ALA A 164 9.19 -5.91 5.39
N PHE A 165 7.97 -5.86 5.93
CA PHE A 165 7.42 -4.63 6.49
C PHE A 165 8.23 -4.13 7.67
N ALA A 166 8.63 -5.01 8.60
CA ALA A 166 9.47 -4.64 9.75
C ALA A 166 10.84 -4.08 9.35
N ARG A 167 11.43 -4.56 8.23
CA ARG A 167 12.71 -4.04 7.73
C ARG A 167 12.59 -2.71 7.00
N ARG A 168 11.47 -2.46 6.30
CA ARG A 168 11.34 -1.35 5.36
C ARG A 168 10.52 -0.20 5.86
N ILE A 169 9.59 -0.43 6.77
CA ILE A 169 8.65 0.60 7.22
C ILE A 169 8.85 0.84 8.72
N ASP A 170 9.47 1.97 9.02
CA ASP A 170 9.54 2.48 10.38
C ASP A 170 8.34 3.40 10.63
N PRO A 171 7.34 2.98 11.42
CA PRO A 171 6.15 3.77 11.65
C PRO A 171 6.41 5.04 12.49
N ASP A 172 7.58 5.15 13.14
CA ASP A 172 7.96 6.34 13.91
C ASP A 172 8.60 7.43 13.04
N GLN A 173 9.00 7.09 11.82
CA GLN A 173 9.55 8.03 10.84
C GLN A 173 8.52 8.50 9.80
N LEU A 174 7.25 8.16 9.96
CA LEU A 174 6.20 8.66 9.09
C LEU A 174 6.09 10.18 9.15
N VAL A 175 6.28 10.82 8.01
CA VAL A 175 5.93 12.23 7.82
C VAL A 175 4.44 12.32 7.55
N THR A 176 3.72 13.14 8.32
CA THR A 176 2.27 13.33 8.19
C THR A 176 1.97 14.74 7.68
N VAL A 177 1.19 14.83 6.62
CA VAL A 177 0.66 16.08 6.09
C VAL A 177 -0.87 16.05 6.16
N VAL A 178 -1.44 17.06 6.80
CA VAL A 178 -2.90 17.25 6.87
C VAL A 178 -3.26 18.56 6.19
N VAL A 179 -4.13 18.50 5.20
CA VAL A 179 -4.66 19.68 4.50
C VAL A 179 -6.16 19.77 4.72
N GLY A 180 -6.63 20.88 5.26
CA GLY A 180 -8.05 21.13 5.52
C GLY A 180 -8.27 22.03 6.73
N GLY A 181 -9.53 22.48 6.90
CA GLY A 181 -9.92 23.40 7.96
C GLY A 181 -9.82 24.86 7.55
N ALA A 182 -10.53 25.74 8.28
CA ALA A 182 -10.41 27.18 8.12
C ALA A 182 -9.05 27.67 8.66
N ARG A 183 -8.60 28.80 8.12
CA ARG A 183 -7.49 29.57 8.72
C ARG A 183 -7.92 30.14 10.06
#